data_1e6c68ff0cef472dbd6ab7c2388319ff
#
_entry.id   1e6c68ff0cef472dbd6ab7c2388319ff
#
_cell.length_a   1.000
_cell.length_b   1.000
_cell.length_c   1.000
_cell.angle_alpha   90.00
_cell.angle_beta   90.00
_cell.angle_gamma   90.00
#
_symmetry.space_group_name_H-M   'P 1'
#
loop_
_entity.id
_entity.type
_entity.pdbx_description
1 polymer ?
#
loop_
_entity_poly.entity_id
_entity_poly.type
_entity_poly.pdbx_seq_one_letter_code
_entity_poly.pdbx_strand_id
1 'polypeptide(L)'
;MNFLKENDPDDIMNVIHMKDYVIFRKHLCITFELLSMNLFEFLKINDFNGFDHNLIRRFAIQLLYALKYLKEFSIIHCDLKPENILLKEPNKSGIKIIDFGSSAFIDERVYTYIQSRFYRAPEIMLGIPYTCAIDMWSFGCIMAELYIGYPIFPGESENDQMSRIIEMINIPPREVYEVS
;
A
#
# COMPACT_ATOMS: atom_id res chain seq x y z
N MET A 1 -10.01 -11.78 -3.85
CA MET A 1 -11.02 -10.71 -3.99
C MET A 1 -12.40 -11.15 -3.49
N ASN A 2 -12.99 -12.26 -3.98
CA ASN A 2 -14.28 -12.75 -3.47
C ASN A 2 -14.25 -12.96 -1.95
N PHE A 3 -13.20 -13.60 -1.45
CA PHE A 3 -12.99 -13.83 -0.03
C PHE A 3 -13.07 -12.52 0.81
N LEU A 4 -12.42 -11.45 0.37
CA LEU A 4 -12.48 -10.15 1.07
C LEU A 4 -13.89 -9.56 1.06
N LYS A 5 -14.58 -9.62 -0.09
CA LYS A 5 -15.97 -9.14 -0.20
C LYS A 5 -16.94 -9.90 0.70
N GLU A 6 -16.80 -11.23 0.78
CA GLU A 6 -17.67 -12.08 1.61
C GLU A 6 -17.51 -11.79 3.11
N ASN A 7 -16.31 -11.34 3.52
CA ASN A 7 -16.00 -10.99 4.91
C ASN A 7 -16.20 -9.51 5.24
N ASP A 8 -16.60 -8.68 4.27
CA ASP A 8 -16.93 -7.26 4.44
C ASP A 8 -18.26 -6.92 3.73
N PRO A 9 -19.39 -7.55 4.12
CA PRO A 9 -20.66 -7.36 3.44
C PRO A 9 -21.19 -5.92 3.51
N ASP A 10 -20.82 -5.17 4.54
CA ASP A 10 -21.23 -3.79 4.75
C ASP A 10 -20.32 -2.76 4.07
N ASP A 11 -19.26 -3.22 3.39
CA ASP A 11 -18.29 -2.38 2.65
C ASP A 11 -17.65 -1.25 3.49
N ILE A 12 -17.25 -1.58 4.71
CA ILE A 12 -16.71 -0.63 5.68
C ILE A 12 -15.18 -0.72 5.86
N MET A 13 -14.54 -1.77 5.34
CA MET A 13 -13.11 -2.03 5.54
C MET A 13 -12.18 -1.28 4.57
N ASN A 14 -12.72 -0.42 3.72
CA ASN A 14 -11.97 0.43 2.78
C ASN A 14 -11.07 -0.35 1.81
N VAL A 15 -11.52 -1.51 1.37
CA VAL A 15 -10.89 -2.37 0.37
C VAL A 15 -11.81 -2.48 -0.84
N ILE A 16 -11.25 -2.49 -2.05
CA ILE A 16 -12.02 -2.60 -3.29
C ILE A 16 -12.79 -3.92 -3.34
N HIS A 17 -14.09 -3.86 -3.70
CA HIS A 17 -14.91 -5.04 -3.92
C HIS A 17 -15.01 -5.37 -5.41
N MET A 18 -14.65 -6.60 -5.75
CA MET A 18 -14.92 -7.16 -7.08
C MET A 18 -16.43 -7.32 -7.26
N LYS A 19 -16.97 -6.82 -8.38
CA LYS A 19 -18.39 -7.00 -8.73
C LYS A 19 -18.64 -8.32 -9.44
N ASP A 20 -17.91 -8.55 -10.52
CA ASP A 20 -18.10 -9.71 -11.38
C ASP A 20 -16.82 -9.99 -12.17
N TYR A 21 -16.76 -11.17 -12.80
CA TYR A 21 -15.71 -11.50 -13.75
C TYR A 21 -16.27 -12.35 -14.91
N VAL A 22 -15.63 -12.21 -16.07
CA VAL A 22 -15.98 -12.97 -17.27
C VAL A 22 -14.73 -13.31 -18.06
N ILE A 23 -14.72 -14.46 -18.70
CA ILE A 23 -13.67 -14.82 -19.66
C ILE A 23 -14.15 -14.39 -21.05
N PHE A 24 -13.54 -13.35 -21.60
CA PHE A 24 -13.83 -12.84 -22.94
C PHE A 24 -12.60 -12.97 -23.83
N ARG A 25 -12.73 -13.66 -24.96
CA ARG A 25 -11.64 -13.92 -25.93
C ARG A 25 -10.35 -14.43 -25.27
N LYS A 26 -10.47 -15.39 -24.33
CA LYS A 26 -9.37 -15.97 -23.54
C LYS A 26 -8.69 -14.99 -22.55
N HIS A 27 -9.29 -13.83 -22.29
CA HIS A 27 -8.82 -12.87 -21.28
C HIS A 27 -9.77 -12.91 -20.08
N LEU A 28 -9.20 -12.95 -18.87
CA LEU A 28 -9.97 -12.74 -17.65
C LEU A 28 -10.27 -11.23 -17.52
N CYS A 29 -11.55 -10.88 -17.60
CA CYS A 29 -12.04 -9.52 -17.38
C CYS A 29 -12.70 -9.45 -16.01
N ILE A 30 -12.24 -8.56 -15.16
CA ILE A 30 -12.77 -8.36 -13.81
C ILE A 30 -13.39 -6.98 -13.74
N THR A 31 -14.58 -6.88 -13.17
CA THR A 31 -15.26 -5.60 -12.97
C THR A 31 -15.28 -5.23 -11.50
N PHE A 32 -15.07 -3.95 -11.24
CA PHE A 32 -15.06 -3.37 -9.89
C PHE A 32 -16.08 -2.23 -9.79
N GLU A 33 -16.29 -1.73 -8.59
CA GLU A 33 -16.93 -0.44 -8.39
C GLU A 33 -16.11 0.69 -9.05
N LEU A 34 -16.79 1.73 -9.51
CA LEU A 34 -16.12 2.90 -10.07
C LEU A 34 -15.74 3.85 -8.92
N LEU A 35 -14.46 4.09 -8.77
CA LEU A 35 -13.90 5.02 -7.81
C LEU A 35 -13.42 6.30 -8.53
N SER A 36 -13.00 7.28 -7.74
CA SER A 36 -12.44 8.53 -8.23
C SER A 36 -10.93 8.43 -8.41
N MET A 37 -10.23 9.55 -8.44
CA MET A 37 -8.78 9.64 -8.61
C MET A 37 -8.01 8.98 -7.46
N ASN A 38 -6.78 8.56 -7.73
CA ASN A 38 -5.88 8.07 -6.71
C ASN A 38 -5.19 9.21 -5.93
N LEU A 39 -4.54 8.87 -4.80
CA LEU A 39 -3.90 9.89 -3.96
C LEU A 39 -2.67 10.56 -4.62
N PHE A 40 -2.00 9.89 -5.56
CA PHE A 40 -0.92 10.51 -6.32
C PHE A 40 -1.46 11.60 -7.28
N GLU A 41 -2.53 11.29 -8.01
CA GLU A 41 -3.23 12.28 -8.85
C GLU A 41 -3.76 13.44 -8.00
N PHE A 42 -4.24 13.15 -6.81
CA PHE A 42 -4.71 14.17 -5.88
C PHE A 42 -3.58 15.08 -5.38
N LEU A 43 -2.39 14.53 -5.06
CA LEU A 43 -1.19 15.30 -4.76
C LEU A 43 -0.77 16.19 -5.95
N LYS A 44 -0.81 15.63 -7.15
CA LYS A 44 -0.47 16.35 -8.39
C LYS A 44 -1.39 17.55 -8.65
N ILE A 45 -2.69 17.39 -8.45
CA ILE A 45 -3.68 18.49 -8.58
C ILE A 45 -3.42 19.58 -7.53
N ASN A 46 -2.90 19.22 -6.36
CA ASN A 46 -2.49 20.15 -5.31
C ASN A 46 -1.05 20.67 -5.50
N ASP A 47 -0.49 20.59 -6.72
CA ASP A 47 0.87 21.03 -7.07
C ASP A 47 1.96 20.47 -6.13
N PHE A 48 1.74 19.26 -5.59
CA PHE A 48 2.64 18.60 -4.63
C PHE A 48 2.94 19.40 -3.35
N ASN A 49 2.05 20.29 -2.93
CA ASN A 49 2.21 21.09 -1.71
C ASN A 49 1.92 20.32 -0.42
N GLY A 50 1.60 19.01 -0.54
CA GLY A 50 1.16 18.21 0.59
C GLY A 50 -0.25 18.57 1.06
N PHE A 51 -0.71 17.90 2.10
CA PHE A 51 -2.06 18.08 2.67
C PHE A 51 -1.99 18.49 4.15
N ASP A 52 -3.07 19.08 4.64
CA ASP A 52 -3.19 19.40 6.06
C ASP A 52 -3.34 18.14 6.93
N HIS A 53 -2.97 18.26 8.20
CA HIS A 53 -2.99 17.17 9.16
C HIS A 53 -4.37 16.52 9.34
N ASN A 54 -5.46 17.27 9.22
CA ASN A 54 -6.80 16.73 9.42
C ASN A 54 -7.20 15.81 8.27
N LEU A 55 -6.83 16.18 7.04
CA LEU A 55 -7.07 15.34 5.87
C LEU A 55 -6.21 14.07 5.92
N ILE A 56 -4.92 14.20 6.21
CA ILE A 56 -4.00 13.07 6.36
C ILE A 56 -4.51 12.12 7.45
N ARG A 57 -4.93 12.63 8.59
CA ARG A 57 -5.51 11.84 9.68
C ARG A 57 -6.73 11.03 9.23
N ARG A 58 -7.62 11.62 8.41
CA ARG A 58 -8.80 10.92 7.88
C ARG A 58 -8.38 9.76 6.96
N PHE A 59 -7.39 9.96 6.11
CA PHE A 59 -6.83 8.89 5.28
C PHE A 59 -6.15 7.82 6.14
N ALA A 60 -5.32 8.23 7.09
CA ALA A 60 -4.59 7.33 7.98
C ALA A 60 -5.52 6.38 8.73
N ILE A 61 -6.60 6.89 9.32
CA ILE A 61 -7.58 6.07 10.04
C ILE A 61 -8.18 5.00 9.13
N GLN A 62 -8.60 5.37 7.93
CA GLN A 62 -9.21 4.44 6.97
C GLN A 62 -8.22 3.39 6.48
N LEU A 63 -6.98 3.79 6.19
CA LEU A 63 -5.91 2.85 5.80
C LEU A 63 -5.56 1.88 6.92
N LEU A 64 -5.50 2.35 8.17
CA LEU A 64 -5.23 1.48 9.32
C LEU A 64 -6.36 0.47 9.54
N TYR A 65 -7.61 0.84 9.32
CA TYR A 65 -8.74 -0.11 9.34
C TYR A 65 -8.57 -1.17 8.23
N ALA A 66 -8.22 -0.75 7.02
CA ALA A 66 -7.98 -1.69 5.92
C ALA A 66 -6.80 -2.62 6.21
N LEU A 67 -5.67 -2.10 6.69
CA LEU A 67 -4.50 -2.91 7.04
C LEU A 67 -4.78 -3.88 8.20
N LYS A 68 -5.54 -3.43 9.21
CA LYS A 68 -6.00 -4.30 10.30
C LYS A 68 -6.83 -5.46 9.74
N TYR A 69 -7.80 -5.16 8.88
CA TYR A 69 -8.65 -6.15 8.23
C TYR A 69 -7.83 -7.16 7.42
N LEU A 70 -6.91 -6.71 6.57
CA LEU A 70 -6.04 -7.59 5.80
C LEU A 70 -5.19 -8.50 6.72
N LYS A 71 -4.64 -7.95 7.80
CA LYS A 71 -3.86 -8.68 8.78
C LYS A 71 -4.68 -9.76 9.49
N GLU A 72 -5.94 -9.51 9.82
CA GLU A 72 -6.85 -10.49 10.45
C GLU A 72 -7.04 -11.74 9.58
N PHE A 73 -6.96 -11.58 8.25
CA PHE A 73 -7.01 -12.67 7.29
C PHE A 73 -5.64 -13.12 6.77
N SER A 74 -4.55 -12.69 7.43
CA SER A 74 -3.18 -13.04 7.03
C SER A 74 -2.85 -12.69 5.57
N ILE A 75 -3.42 -11.58 5.06
CA ILE A 75 -3.20 -11.08 3.71
C ILE A 75 -2.20 -9.94 3.76
N ILE A 76 -1.20 -9.99 2.88
CA ILE A 76 -0.23 -8.94 2.64
C ILE A 76 -0.56 -8.32 1.28
N HIS A 77 -0.70 -7.00 1.21
CA HIS A 77 -1.01 -6.29 -0.04
C HIS A 77 0.18 -6.30 -1.01
N CYS A 78 1.39 -6.13 -0.50
CA CYS A 78 2.67 -6.18 -1.22
C CYS A 78 2.92 -5.04 -2.23
N ASP A 79 2.02 -4.11 -2.46
CA ASP A 79 2.26 -2.95 -3.36
C ASP A 79 1.45 -1.72 -2.91
N LEU A 80 1.46 -1.43 -1.61
CA LEU A 80 0.78 -0.25 -1.09
C LEU A 80 1.56 1.01 -1.45
N LYS A 81 0.88 1.95 -2.13
CA LYS A 81 1.42 3.23 -2.62
C LYS A 81 0.28 4.21 -2.91
N PRO A 82 0.52 5.52 -3.06
CA PRO A 82 -0.53 6.51 -3.34
C PRO A 82 -1.37 6.20 -4.58
N GLU A 83 -0.78 5.58 -5.62
CA GLU A 83 -1.47 5.19 -6.85
C GLU A 83 -2.50 4.08 -6.62
N ASN A 84 -2.32 3.25 -5.58
CA ASN A 84 -3.21 2.13 -5.23
C ASN A 84 -4.21 2.48 -4.13
N ILE A 85 -4.38 3.76 -3.81
CA ILE A 85 -5.35 4.28 -2.85
C ILE A 85 -6.22 5.29 -3.59
N LEU A 86 -7.49 4.96 -3.82
CA LEU A 86 -8.42 5.81 -4.57
C LEU A 86 -9.44 6.48 -3.65
N LEU A 87 -9.78 7.71 -3.97
CA LEU A 87 -10.94 8.37 -3.39
C LEU A 87 -12.22 7.64 -3.83
N LYS A 88 -13.16 7.43 -2.91
CA LYS A 88 -14.48 6.86 -3.22
C LYS A 88 -15.27 7.80 -4.14
N GLU A 89 -15.23 9.10 -3.86
CA GLU A 89 -15.96 10.14 -4.58
C GLU A 89 -15.13 11.43 -4.69
N PRO A 90 -15.33 12.23 -5.74
CA PRO A 90 -14.72 13.55 -5.82
C PRO A 90 -15.09 14.43 -4.60
N ASN A 91 -14.14 15.22 -4.13
CA ASN A 91 -14.32 16.18 -3.02
C ASN A 91 -14.72 15.57 -1.66
N LYS A 92 -14.59 14.25 -1.50
CA LYS A 92 -14.77 13.56 -0.21
C LYS A 92 -13.48 12.87 0.23
N SER A 93 -13.34 12.64 1.53
CA SER A 93 -12.14 12.01 2.10
C SER A 93 -12.29 10.48 2.30
N GLY A 94 -13.33 9.86 1.77
CA GLY A 94 -13.47 8.40 1.76
C GLY A 94 -12.50 7.79 0.76
N ILE A 95 -11.78 6.73 1.16
CA ILE A 95 -10.80 6.04 0.31
C ILE A 95 -11.04 4.54 0.27
N LYS A 96 -10.45 3.88 -0.73
CA LYS A 96 -10.30 2.43 -0.81
C LYS A 96 -8.92 2.04 -1.33
N ILE A 97 -8.38 0.94 -0.79
CA ILE A 97 -7.20 0.27 -1.32
C ILE A 97 -7.63 -0.58 -2.52
N ILE A 98 -6.86 -0.49 -3.60
CA ILE A 98 -7.07 -1.25 -4.85
C ILE A 98 -5.83 -2.08 -5.18
N ASP A 99 -5.93 -2.87 -6.26
CA ASP A 99 -4.83 -3.63 -6.87
C ASP A 99 -4.19 -4.68 -5.96
N PHE A 100 -4.89 -5.77 -5.79
CA PHE A 100 -4.41 -6.97 -5.09
C PHE A 100 -3.65 -7.95 -5.98
N GLY A 101 -3.18 -7.50 -7.17
CA GLY A 101 -2.45 -8.32 -8.13
C GLY A 101 -1.13 -8.88 -7.62
N SER A 102 -0.50 -8.21 -6.66
CA SER A 102 0.75 -8.64 -6.00
C SER A 102 0.53 -9.21 -4.61
N SER A 103 -0.71 -9.27 -4.12
CA SER A 103 -1.02 -9.71 -2.76
C SER A 103 -0.76 -11.20 -2.55
N ALA A 104 -0.43 -11.56 -1.32
CA ALA A 104 -0.17 -12.95 -0.93
C ALA A 104 -0.75 -13.24 0.46
N PHE A 105 -1.11 -14.49 0.72
CA PHE A 105 -1.29 -14.95 2.07
C PHE A 105 0.06 -15.13 2.75
N ILE A 106 0.13 -14.88 4.06
CA ILE A 106 1.38 -14.94 4.82
C ILE A 106 2.07 -16.30 4.72
N ASP A 107 1.30 -17.38 4.56
CA ASP A 107 1.79 -18.75 4.44
C ASP A 107 2.13 -19.15 2.98
N GLU A 108 1.74 -18.33 1.99
CA GLU A 108 1.91 -18.57 0.55
C GLU A 108 2.85 -17.57 -0.11
N ARG A 109 3.84 -17.05 0.61
CA ARG A 109 4.80 -16.06 0.10
C ARG A 109 5.71 -16.69 -0.96
N VAL A 110 5.54 -16.27 -2.20
CA VAL A 110 6.28 -16.82 -3.35
C VAL A 110 7.36 -15.86 -3.83
N TYR A 111 7.15 -14.55 -3.68
CA TYR A 111 7.98 -13.55 -4.30
C TYR A 111 8.90 -12.87 -3.28
N THR A 112 10.18 -12.72 -3.69
CA THR A 112 11.20 -11.98 -2.92
C THR A 112 11.36 -10.53 -3.37
N TYR A 113 11.03 -10.23 -4.64
CA TYR A 113 11.09 -8.88 -5.19
C TYR A 113 9.67 -8.30 -5.31
N ILE A 114 9.23 -7.65 -4.25
CA ILE A 114 7.89 -7.07 -4.10
C ILE A 114 7.98 -5.63 -3.60
N GLN A 115 6.87 -4.95 -3.59
CA GLN A 115 6.67 -3.53 -3.28
C GLN A 115 7.33 -2.58 -4.30
N SER A 116 6.68 -1.49 -4.56
CA SER A 116 7.25 -0.37 -5.30
C SER A 116 8.39 0.27 -4.50
N ARG A 117 9.52 0.54 -5.14
CA ARG A 117 10.81 0.85 -4.50
C ARG A 117 10.72 1.91 -3.40
N PHE A 118 10.06 3.02 -3.62
CA PHE A 118 9.98 4.11 -2.64
C PHE A 118 9.24 3.73 -1.35
N TYR A 119 8.42 2.68 -1.42
CA TYR A 119 7.59 2.17 -0.31
C TYR A 119 8.05 0.79 0.18
N ARG A 120 9.20 0.30 -0.34
CA ARG A 120 9.73 -1.03 -0.03
C ARG A 120 10.34 -1.06 1.36
N ALA A 121 9.89 -2.05 2.13
CA ALA A 121 10.38 -2.27 3.49
C ALA A 121 11.83 -2.76 3.50
N PRO A 122 12.64 -2.39 4.52
CA PRO A 122 14.02 -2.83 4.65
C PRO A 122 14.21 -4.33 4.60
N GLU A 123 13.32 -5.10 5.25
CA GLU A 123 13.37 -6.56 5.28
C GLU A 123 13.24 -7.21 3.90
N ILE A 124 12.54 -6.56 2.95
CA ILE A 124 12.47 -7.03 1.56
C ILE A 124 13.82 -6.84 0.86
N MET A 125 14.45 -5.67 1.03
CA MET A 125 15.75 -5.39 0.43
C MET A 125 16.88 -6.24 1.03
N LEU A 126 16.74 -6.63 2.30
CA LEU A 126 17.69 -7.52 3.00
C LEU A 126 17.44 -9.01 2.76
N GLY A 127 16.37 -9.38 2.04
CA GLY A 127 16.02 -10.77 1.77
C GLY A 127 15.56 -11.55 3.01
N ILE A 128 15.11 -10.86 4.07
CA ILE A 128 14.65 -11.47 5.32
C ILE A 128 13.18 -11.89 5.19
N PRO A 129 12.72 -12.92 5.92
CA PRO A 129 11.30 -13.28 5.94
C PRO A 129 10.41 -12.12 6.35
N TYR A 130 9.37 -11.85 5.56
CA TYR A 130 8.48 -10.73 5.75
C TYR A 130 7.08 -11.13 6.18
N THR A 131 6.33 -10.20 6.73
CA THR A 131 4.96 -10.36 7.20
C THR A 131 4.10 -9.18 6.73
N CYS A 132 2.86 -9.06 7.23
CA CYS A 132 2.03 -7.87 7.00
C CYS A 132 2.69 -6.55 7.49
N ALA A 133 3.81 -6.61 8.21
CA ALA A 133 4.55 -5.44 8.64
C ALA A 133 5.12 -4.61 7.47
N ILE A 134 5.39 -5.23 6.32
CA ILE A 134 5.87 -4.51 5.13
C ILE A 134 4.85 -3.50 4.61
N ASP A 135 3.55 -3.79 4.71
CA ASP A 135 2.49 -2.85 4.34
C ASP A 135 2.41 -1.68 5.34
N MET A 136 2.74 -1.91 6.61
CA MET A 136 2.83 -0.84 7.62
C MET A 136 4.00 0.10 7.35
N TRP A 137 5.14 -0.41 6.86
CA TRP A 137 6.25 0.41 6.38
C TRP A 137 5.81 1.31 5.22
N SER A 138 5.16 0.73 4.20
CA SER A 138 4.61 1.48 3.07
C SER A 138 3.61 2.55 3.53
N PHE A 139 2.73 2.21 4.48
CA PHE A 139 1.81 3.17 5.09
C PHE A 139 2.55 4.37 5.69
N GLY A 140 3.63 4.15 6.44
CA GLY A 140 4.45 5.23 7.00
C GLY A 140 5.05 6.14 5.93
N CYS A 141 5.59 5.56 4.86
CA CYS A 141 6.10 6.30 3.70
C CYS A 141 5.02 7.15 3.03
N ILE A 142 3.82 6.59 2.83
CA ILE A 142 2.68 7.30 2.25
C ILE A 142 2.25 8.47 3.13
N MET A 143 2.16 8.29 4.46
CA MET A 143 1.75 9.37 5.36
C MET A 143 2.75 10.54 5.30
N ALA A 144 4.05 10.25 5.27
CA ALA A 144 5.07 11.27 5.10
C ALA A 144 4.94 11.99 3.76
N GLU A 145 4.76 11.24 2.66
CA GLU A 145 4.59 11.80 1.32
C GLU A 145 3.35 12.69 1.20
N LEU A 146 2.21 12.28 1.76
CA LEU A 146 1.01 13.10 1.77
C LEU A 146 1.18 14.42 2.53
N TYR A 147 2.10 14.46 3.50
CA TYR A 147 2.41 15.66 4.26
C TYR A 147 3.40 16.59 3.54
N ILE A 148 4.50 16.03 3.03
CA ILE A 148 5.57 16.82 2.40
C ILE A 148 5.34 17.08 0.91
N GLY A 149 4.50 16.27 0.24
CA GLY A 149 4.20 16.33 -1.20
C GLY A 149 5.09 15.43 -2.07
N TYR A 150 6.16 14.84 -1.53
CA TYR A 150 7.14 14.02 -2.25
C TYR A 150 7.46 12.73 -1.50
N PRO A 151 7.86 11.63 -2.20
CA PRO A 151 8.32 10.41 -1.55
C PRO A 151 9.44 10.71 -0.54
N ILE A 152 9.32 10.12 0.66
CA ILE A 152 10.33 10.33 1.72
C ILE A 152 11.66 9.65 1.40
N PHE A 153 11.62 8.53 0.66
CA PHE A 153 12.81 7.76 0.25
C PHE A 153 12.80 7.55 -1.27
N PRO A 154 13.14 8.57 -2.09
CA PRO A 154 13.12 8.46 -3.56
C PRO A 154 14.44 7.84 -4.09
N GLY A 155 14.71 6.57 -3.77
CA GLY A 155 15.92 5.88 -4.20
C GLY A 155 15.94 5.58 -5.70
N GLU A 156 17.06 5.88 -6.37
CA GLU A 156 17.25 5.60 -7.79
C GLU A 156 17.55 4.11 -8.06
N SER A 157 18.10 3.42 -7.07
CA SER A 157 18.37 1.99 -7.05
C SER A 157 17.99 1.40 -5.70
N GLU A 158 18.04 0.08 -5.55
CA GLU A 158 17.76 -0.59 -4.26
C GLU A 158 18.82 -0.24 -3.20
N ASN A 159 20.09 -0.14 -3.60
CA ASN A 159 21.18 0.30 -2.72
C ASN A 159 21.00 1.76 -2.29
N ASP A 160 20.62 2.67 -3.20
CA ASP A 160 20.33 4.07 -2.86
C ASP A 160 19.11 4.19 -1.96
N GLN A 161 18.08 3.37 -2.19
CA GLN A 161 16.91 3.28 -1.34
C GLN A 161 17.29 2.95 0.11
N MET A 162 18.11 1.90 0.31
CA MET A 162 18.58 1.50 1.63
C MET A 162 19.45 2.58 2.27
N SER A 163 20.34 3.21 1.50
CA SER A 163 21.19 4.29 2.00
C SER A 163 20.38 5.48 2.53
N ARG A 164 19.32 5.88 1.82
CA ARG A 164 18.42 6.97 2.26
C ARG A 164 17.65 6.61 3.55
N ILE A 165 17.25 5.35 3.68
CA ILE A 165 16.59 4.86 4.90
C ILE A 165 17.58 4.89 6.08
N ILE A 166 18.80 4.40 5.88
CA ILE A 166 19.85 4.40 6.92
C ILE A 166 20.22 5.83 7.34
N GLU A 167 20.35 6.73 6.39
CA GLU A 167 20.68 8.15 6.67
C GLU A 167 19.62 8.82 7.56
N MET A 168 18.34 8.53 7.33
CA MET A 168 17.25 9.19 8.06
C MET A 168 16.87 8.49 9.36
N ILE A 169 16.90 7.14 9.38
CA ILE A 169 16.39 6.36 10.50
C ILE A 169 17.52 5.79 11.35
N ASN A 170 18.45 5.12 10.78
CA ASN A 170 19.68 4.52 11.29
C ASN A 170 19.97 3.17 10.63
N ILE A 171 21.16 2.61 10.90
CA ILE A 171 21.51 1.24 10.51
C ILE A 171 20.59 0.25 11.25
N PRO A 172 20.05 -0.77 10.56
CA PRO A 172 19.29 -1.84 11.21
C PRO A 172 20.07 -2.48 12.36
N PRO A 173 19.40 -2.95 13.41
CA PRO A 173 20.05 -3.69 14.50
C PRO A 173 20.85 -4.89 13.96
N ARG A 174 21.93 -5.25 14.65
CA ARG A 174 22.86 -6.31 14.23
C ARG A 174 22.15 -7.65 14.02
N GLU A 175 21.21 -7.96 14.88
CA GLU A 175 20.40 -9.18 14.81
C GLU A 175 19.57 -9.31 13.52
N VAL A 176 19.28 -8.17 12.85
CA VAL A 176 18.48 -8.15 11.64
C VAL A 176 19.31 -8.55 10.41
N TYR A 177 20.56 -8.09 10.30
CA TYR A 177 21.41 -8.41 9.12
C TYR A 177 22.31 -9.63 9.32
N GLU A 178 22.41 -10.18 10.52
CA GLU A 178 23.06 -11.48 10.75
C GLU A 178 22.20 -12.69 10.31
N VAL A 179 20.89 -12.46 10.04
CA VAL A 179 19.95 -13.50 9.59
C VAL A 179 19.65 -13.40 8.08
N SER A 180 20.25 -12.42 7.38
CA SER A 180 20.05 -12.16 5.95
C SER A 180 21.00 -12.96 5.05
#